data_0422737288346e9d00006c23841666f4
#
_entry.id   0422737288346e9d00006c23841666f4
#
_cell.length_a   1.000
_cell.length_b   1.000
_cell.length_c   1.000
_cell.angle_alpha   90.00
_cell.angle_beta   90.00
_cell.angle_gamma   90.00
#
_symmetry.space_group_name_H-M   'P 1'
#
loop_
_entity.id
_entity.type
_entity.pdbx_description
1 polymer ?
#
loop_
_entity_poly.entity_id
_entity_poly.type
_entity_poly.pdbx_seq_one_letter_code
_entity_poly.pdbx_strand_id
1 'polypeptide(L)'
;MKTNRMSVRIVALALIGLVAIPAGLVSCREKTLKTDATGIFESTEVVVSAETGGRLCRLDVEEGDALRVQQEVGLVDTVPLSLKRAGLVSSKSALFHQRTDVPKQVAATRRQIERARIEVDRLRDLVARGAGTQQQLDDAEAQLGVLSRQLEAQLSTLTTGNQSVESRQQATGYQIAEIDDQIRRCHIQVPMNGVVLTKYAEAGEVVGVGTPLFRMADMSRVFLRAYVPGSVVSRIKLGQKAVVYADDGSEGYRRYDGRVTWISDQAEFTPKTIQTRDERANLVYAVKIAVRNDGGIKLGMYGEVVFKK
;
A
#
# COMPACT_ATOMS: atom_id res chain seq x y z
N MET A 1 48.16 -45.89 82.22
CA MET A 1 47.59 -47.13 82.85
C MET A 1 46.70 -47.79 81.83
N LYS A 2 47.03 -48.98 81.46
CA LYS A 2 46.21 -50.11 81.04
C LYS A 2 45.40 -49.97 79.77
N THR A 3 45.85 -50.54 78.66
CA THR A 3 45.81 -51.96 78.24
C THR A 3 44.50 -52.28 77.55
N ASN A 4 44.59 -52.55 76.26
CA ASN A 4 44.49 -53.92 75.72
C ASN A 4 43.07 -54.35 75.29
N ARG A 5 42.90 -54.60 74.05
CA ARG A 5 42.54 -55.87 73.37
C ARG A 5 41.87 -55.49 72.01
N MET A 6 42.52 -55.51 70.97
CA MET A 6 43.06 -56.60 70.16
C MET A 6 42.13 -57.81 69.99
N SER A 7 41.89 -58.01 68.74
CA SER A 7 41.69 -59.28 68.11
C SER A 7 40.25 -59.81 67.89
N VAL A 8 40.12 -60.34 66.73
CA VAL A 8 39.24 -61.38 66.28
C VAL A 8 37.84 -60.99 65.91
N ARG A 9 37.71 -60.72 64.60
CA ARG A 9 36.64 -61.28 63.77
C ARG A 9 36.78 -60.85 62.29
N ILE A 10 37.90 -61.14 61.76
CA ILE A 10 38.14 -61.45 60.39
C ILE A 10 37.60 -62.85 60.20
N VAL A 11 36.49 -63.12 59.57
CA VAL A 11 36.08 -64.35 58.92
C VAL A 11 34.60 -64.37 58.59
N ALA A 12 33.84 -63.36 58.79
CA ALA A 12 32.41 -63.44 58.50
C ALA A 12 31.94 -62.46 57.35
N LEU A 13 32.81 -62.08 56.42
CA LEU A 13 32.51 -61.10 55.40
C LEU A 13 32.80 -61.59 53.97
N ALA A 14 32.82 -62.84 53.74
CA ALA A 14 33.11 -63.43 52.43
C ALA A 14 31.86 -63.98 51.68
N LEU A 15 30.65 -63.56 52.00
CA LEU A 15 29.45 -64.11 51.37
C LEU A 15 28.28 -63.10 51.28
N ILE A 16 28.53 -61.88 50.87
CA ILE A 16 27.45 -60.98 50.44
C ILE A 16 27.79 -60.54 49.08
N GLY A 17 27.31 -61.34 48.19
CA GLY A 17 26.59 -61.03 46.98
C GLY A 17 27.06 -59.89 46.14
N LEU A 18 27.92 -60.18 45.19
CA LEU A 18 28.11 -59.42 43.97
C LEU A 18 26.78 -59.41 43.18
N VAL A 19 25.85 -58.54 43.58
CA VAL A 19 24.73 -58.13 42.73
C VAL A 19 25.23 -56.98 41.86
N ALA A 20 25.84 -57.33 40.76
CA ALA A 20 26.09 -56.40 39.67
C ALA A 20 24.73 -55.94 39.11
N ILE A 21 24.27 -54.78 39.54
CA ILE A 21 23.21 -54.03 38.90
C ILE A 21 23.80 -53.53 37.57
N PRO A 22 23.35 -53.97 36.40
CA PRO A 22 23.69 -53.32 35.18
C PRO A 22 22.99 -51.95 35.24
N ALA A 23 23.69 -50.89 35.57
CA ALA A 23 23.29 -49.55 35.30
C ALA A 23 23.12 -49.44 33.82
N GLY A 24 21.89 -49.68 33.36
CA GLY A 24 21.48 -49.38 32.00
C GLY A 24 21.72 -47.91 31.74
N LEU A 25 22.81 -47.63 31.04
CA LEU A 25 23.03 -46.36 30.38
C LEU A 25 21.84 -46.18 29.44
N VAL A 26 20.77 -45.58 29.94
CA VAL A 26 19.76 -44.93 29.11
C VAL A 26 20.48 -43.76 28.49
N SER A 27 21.24 -44.02 27.44
CA SER A 27 21.72 -43.04 26.53
C SER A 27 20.45 -42.39 25.92
N CYS A 28 20.07 -41.23 26.45
CA CYS A 28 19.18 -40.31 25.76
C CYS A 28 19.85 -40.00 24.42
N ARG A 29 19.55 -40.82 23.43
CA ARG A 29 19.94 -40.55 22.05
C ARG A 29 19.06 -39.40 21.59
N GLU A 30 19.54 -38.18 21.81
CA GLU A 30 19.00 -37.01 21.12
C GLU A 30 18.86 -37.37 19.65
N LYS A 31 17.64 -37.46 19.20
CA LYS A 31 17.34 -37.60 17.79
C LYS A 31 17.71 -36.29 17.11
N THR A 32 19.00 -36.07 16.89
CA THR A 32 19.44 -34.99 16.02
C THR A 32 18.82 -35.23 14.66
N LEU A 33 17.84 -34.43 14.31
CA LEU A 33 17.25 -34.40 12.97
C LEU A 33 18.40 -34.12 11.99
N LYS A 34 18.59 -35.00 11.04
CA LYS A 34 19.57 -34.81 9.98
C LYS A 34 18.97 -33.82 8.99
N THR A 35 19.25 -32.54 9.16
CA THR A 35 18.71 -31.45 8.37
C THR A 35 19.73 -30.94 7.37
N ASP A 36 19.26 -30.46 6.22
CA ASP A 36 20.11 -29.97 5.14
C ASP A 36 20.55 -28.51 5.36
N ALA A 37 19.71 -27.73 6.07
CA ALA A 37 19.99 -26.34 6.38
C ALA A 37 19.12 -25.85 7.56
N THR A 38 19.57 -24.77 8.18
CA THR A 38 18.87 -24.05 9.25
C THR A 38 18.65 -22.60 8.83
N GLY A 39 17.65 -21.95 9.43
CA GLY A 39 17.32 -20.55 9.12
C GLY A 39 16.36 -19.95 10.11
N ILE A 40 15.83 -18.80 9.75
CA ILE A 40 14.83 -18.07 10.53
C ILE A 40 13.56 -17.82 9.70
N PHE A 41 12.43 -17.77 10.39
CA PHE A 41 11.16 -17.45 9.74
C PHE A 41 11.00 -15.93 9.57
N GLU A 42 10.69 -15.55 8.35
CA GLU A 42 10.39 -14.18 7.90
C GLU A 42 8.99 -14.14 7.28
N SER A 43 8.41 -12.96 7.19
CA SER A 43 7.19 -12.71 6.41
C SER A 43 7.36 -11.51 5.49
N THR A 44 6.36 -11.28 4.65
CA THR A 44 6.24 -10.03 3.92
C THR A 44 5.74 -8.96 4.88
N GLU A 45 6.58 -7.97 5.15
CA GLU A 45 6.25 -6.84 6.01
C GLU A 45 5.95 -5.60 5.18
N VAL A 46 4.97 -4.82 5.62
CA VAL A 46 4.65 -3.51 5.05
C VAL A 46 4.62 -2.49 6.17
N VAL A 47 5.28 -1.36 5.94
CA VAL A 47 5.19 -0.19 6.79
C VAL A 47 4.09 0.70 6.24
N VAL A 48 3.03 0.89 7.01
CA VAL A 48 1.94 1.83 6.69
C VAL A 48 2.36 3.19 7.18
N SER A 49 2.43 4.15 6.27
CA SER A 49 2.86 5.53 6.54
C SER A 49 1.76 6.53 6.20
N ALA A 50 1.80 7.71 6.83
CA ALA A 50 0.90 8.79 6.53
C ALA A 50 1.11 9.30 5.09
N GLU A 51 0.03 9.35 4.30
CA GLU A 51 0.05 9.89 2.93
C GLU A 51 -0.19 11.41 2.89
N THR A 52 -0.68 11.98 4.01
CA THR A 52 -0.92 13.43 4.17
C THR A 52 -0.34 13.92 5.48
N GLY A 53 -0.02 15.20 5.55
CA GLY A 53 0.44 15.84 6.80
C GLY A 53 -0.73 16.44 7.58
N GLY A 54 -0.66 16.35 8.91
CA GLY A 54 -1.66 16.90 9.81
C GLY A 54 -1.61 16.26 11.20
N ARG A 55 -2.57 16.62 12.06
CA ARG A 55 -2.73 15.95 13.34
C ARG A 55 -3.40 14.59 13.12
N LEU A 56 -2.83 13.55 13.71
CA LEU A 56 -3.43 12.21 13.76
C LEU A 56 -4.58 12.22 14.77
N CYS A 57 -5.82 12.35 14.29
CA CYS A 57 -7.00 12.44 15.15
C CYS A 57 -7.33 11.10 15.81
N ARG A 58 -7.05 9.99 15.10
CA ARG A 58 -7.37 8.63 15.54
C ARG A 58 -6.41 7.64 14.88
N LEU A 59 -5.98 6.63 15.63
CA LEU A 59 -5.25 5.48 15.13
C LEU A 59 -5.64 4.25 15.96
N ASP A 60 -6.56 3.45 15.43
CA ASP A 60 -7.21 2.32 16.12
C ASP A 60 -6.48 1.01 15.78
N VAL A 61 -5.21 0.95 16.13
CA VAL A 61 -4.39 -0.25 15.97
C VAL A 61 -3.54 -0.45 17.22
N GLU A 62 -3.41 -1.72 17.61
CA GLU A 62 -2.49 -2.14 18.65
C GLU A 62 -1.62 -3.30 18.16
N GLU A 63 -0.45 -3.47 18.77
CA GLU A 63 0.45 -4.57 18.42
C GLU A 63 -0.23 -5.92 18.68
N GLY A 64 -0.23 -6.78 17.68
CA GLY A 64 -0.93 -8.07 17.69
C GLY A 64 -2.31 -8.07 17.04
N ASP A 65 -2.88 -6.92 16.69
CA ASP A 65 -4.18 -6.84 16.02
C ASP A 65 -4.16 -7.48 14.63
N ALA A 66 -5.19 -8.26 14.34
CA ALA A 66 -5.42 -8.81 13.02
C ALA A 66 -6.28 -7.86 12.18
N LEU A 67 -5.71 -7.31 11.13
CA LEU A 67 -6.33 -6.32 10.26
C LEU A 67 -6.68 -6.91 8.89
N ARG A 68 -7.73 -6.35 8.26
CA ARG A 68 -8.18 -6.74 6.93
C ARG A 68 -7.84 -5.65 5.91
N VAL A 69 -7.59 -6.07 4.68
CA VAL A 69 -7.39 -5.15 3.55
C VAL A 69 -8.56 -4.16 3.43
N GLN A 70 -8.25 -2.88 3.15
CA GLN A 70 -9.20 -1.75 3.07
C GLN A 70 -9.93 -1.40 4.39
N GLN A 71 -9.59 -2.03 5.50
CA GLN A 71 -10.08 -1.60 6.81
C GLN A 71 -9.53 -0.20 7.12
N GLU A 72 -10.41 0.75 7.47
CA GLU A 72 -9.98 2.05 7.97
C GLU A 72 -9.57 1.91 9.44
N VAL A 73 -8.38 2.36 9.75
CA VAL A 73 -7.76 2.21 11.08
C VAL A 73 -7.30 3.54 11.68
N GLY A 74 -7.46 4.63 10.95
CA GLY A 74 -7.04 5.93 11.47
C GLY A 74 -7.48 7.09 10.61
N LEU A 75 -7.32 8.29 11.15
CA LEU A 75 -7.74 9.54 10.50
C LEU A 75 -6.76 10.67 10.83
N VAL A 76 -6.21 11.30 9.81
CA VAL A 76 -5.52 12.58 9.90
C VAL A 76 -6.55 13.70 9.77
N ASP A 77 -6.35 14.84 10.43
CA ASP A 77 -7.26 15.99 10.43
C ASP A 77 -7.62 16.45 9.01
N THR A 78 -8.90 16.33 8.67
CA THR A 78 -9.46 16.71 7.36
C THR A 78 -10.05 18.12 7.34
N VAL A 79 -10.18 18.79 8.48
CA VAL A 79 -10.88 20.08 8.59
C VAL A 79 -10.26 21.14 7.67
N PRO A 80 -8.93 21.36 7.61
CA PRO A 80 -8.34 22.35 6.73
C PRO A 80 -8.62 22.09 5.25
N LEU A 81 -8.55 20.83 4.83
CA LEU A 81 -8.84 20.40 3.45
C LEU A 81 -10.33 20.56 3.12
N SER A 82 -11.22 20.21 4.05
CA SER A 82 -12.66 20.35 3.89
C SER A 82 -13.07 21.82 3.72
N LEU A 83 -12.48 22.75 4.49
CA LEU A 83 -12.70 24.18 4.32
C LEU A 83 -12.18 24.70 2.98
N LYS A 84 -10.99 24.26 2.55
CA LYS A 84 -10.43 24.61 1.24
C LYS A 84 -11.34 24.10 0.10
N ARG A 85 -11.84 22.86 0.21
CA ARG A 85 -12.82 22.29 -0.72
C ARG A 85 -14.09 23.14 -0.81
N ALA A 86 -14.67 23.51 0.34
CA ALA A 86 -15.86 24.35 0.39
C ALA A 86 -15.66 25.71 -0.31
N GLY A 87 -14.50 26.33 -0.12
CA GLY A 87 -14.12 27.57 -0.82
C GLY A 87 -14.07 27.41 -2.34
N LEU A 88 -13.48 26.30 -2.82
CA LEU A 88 -13.44 25.99 -4.26
C LEU A 88 -14.82 25.70 -4.85
N VAL A 89 -15.69 25.00 -4.10
CA VAL A 89 -17.08 24.74 -4.51
C VAL A 89 -17.85 26.05 -4.65
N SER A 90 -17.68 26.98 -3.71
CA SER A 90 -18.29 28.32 -3.78
C SER A 90 -17.77 29.11 -4.97
N SER A 91 -16.46 29.08 -5.24
CA SER A 91 -15.84 29.73 -6.41
C SER A 91 -16.38 29.14 -7.72
N LYS A 92 -16.53 27.82 -7.84
CA LYS A 92 -17.12 27.18 -9.01
C LYS A 92 -18.56 27.60 -9.23
N SER A 93 -19.35 27.74 -8.16
CA SER A 93 -20.73 28.25 -8.23
C SER A 93 -20.78 29.71 -8.70
N ALA A 94 -19.90 30.57 -8.18
CA ALA A 94 -19.81 31.96 -8.61
C ALA A 94 -19.50 32.07 -10.12
N LEU A 95 -18.59 31.24 -10.64
CA LEU A 95 -18.30 31.16 -12.07
C LEU A 95 -19.53 30.76 -12.89
N PHE A 96 -20.36 29.83 -12.37
CA PHE A 96 -21.59 29.45 -13.05
C PHE A 96 -22.53 30.64 -13.26
N HIS A 97 -22.67 31.52 -12.26
CA HIS A 97 -23.50 32.71 -12.36
C HIS A 97 -22.91 33.83 -13.26
N GLN A 98 -21.66 33.72 -13.65
CA GLN A 98 -21.02 34.64 -14.62
C GLN A 98 -21.37 34.31 -16.07
N ARG A 99 -21.99 33.16 -16.35
CA ARG A 99 -22.38 32.81 -17.72
C ARG A 99 -23.48 33.77 -18.23
N THR A 100 -23.21 34.33 -19.37
CA THR A 100 -24.13 35.23 -20.05
C THR A 100 -25.20 34.45 -20.82
N ASP A 101 -26.46 34.85 -20.65
CA ASP A 101 -27.59 34.37 -21.45
C ASP A 101 -27.52 35.00 -22.86
N VAL A 102 -26.84 34.35 -23.77
CA VAL A 102 -26.60 34.82 -25.14
C VAL A 102 -27.90 35.17 -25.85
N PRO A 103 -28.98 34.34 -25.85
CA PRO A 103 -30.28 34.66 -26.45
C PRO A 103 -30.83 36.01 -25.98
N LYS A 104 -30.80 36.28 -24.68
CA LYS A 104 -31.32 37.55 -24.13
C LYS A 104 -30.47 38.74 -24.55
N GLN A 105 -29.13 38.60 -24.54
CA GLN A 105 -28.23 39.69 -24.89
C GLN A 105 -28.34 40.14 -26.35
N VAL A 106 -28.60 39.22 -27.30
CA VAL A 106 -28.73 39.54 -28.74
C VAL A 106 -30.19 39.80 -29.20
N ALA A 107 -31.18 39.69 -28.31
CA ALA A 107 -32.58 39.80 -28.69
C ALA A 107 -32.92 41.17 -29.34
N ALA A 108 -32.34 42.26 -28.83
CA ALA A 108 -32.57 43.59 -29.40
C ALA A 108 -32.01 43.72 -30.82
N THR A 109 -30.77 43.27 -31.06
CA THR A 109 -30.13 43.30 -32.36
C THR A 109 -30.90 42.42 -33.37
N ARG A 110 -31.36 41.23 -32.95
CA ARG A 110 -32.21 40.38 -33.81
C ARG A 110 -33.50 41.06 -34.23
N ARG A 111 -34.18 41.80 -33.34
CA ARG A 111 -35.38 42.59 -33.66
C ARG A 111 -35.06 43.75 -34.60
N GLN A 112 -33.88 44.35 -34.52
CA GLN A 112 -33.45 45.38 -35.46
C GLN A 112 -33.24 44.79 -36.88
N ILE A 113 -32.58 43.63 -36.95
CA ILE A 113 -32.36 42.93 -38.21
C ILE A 113 -33.71 42.57 -38.87
N GLU A 114 -34.64 42.03 -38.08
CA GLU A 114 -35.97 41.66 -38.62
C GLU A 114 -36.69 42.88 -39.21
N ARG A 115 -36.68 44.02 -38.52
CA ARG A 115 -37.26 45.26 -39.04
C ARG A 115 -36.55 45.74 -40.33
N ALA A 116 -35.21 45.72 -40.33
CA ALA A 116 -34.44 46.11 -41.52
C ALA A 116 -34.72 45.17 -42.71
N ARG A 117 -34.94 43.89 -42.48
CA ARG A 117 -35.29 42.90 -43.50
C ARG A 117 -36.64 43.21 -44.12
N ILE A 118 -37.65 43.48 -43.29
CA ILE A 118 -38.99 43.91 -43.79
C ILE A 118 -38.88 45.19 -44.63
N GLU A 119 -38.06 46.12 -44.25
CA GLU A 119 -37.88 47.37 -45.00
C GLU A 119 -37.18 47.13 -46.34
N VAL A 120 -36.14 46.29 -46.40
CA VAL A 120 -35.50 45.88 -47.68
C VAL A 120 -36.52 45.21 -48.59
N ASP A 121 -37.33 44.26 -48.07
CA ASP A 121 -38.35 43.57 -48.90
C ASP A 121 -39.38 44.56 -49.41
N ARG A 122 -39.87 45.54 -48.64
CA ARG A 122 -40.77 46.59 -49.00
C ARG A 122 -40.18 47.47 -50.13
N LEU A 123 -38.94 47.92 -49.96
CA LEU A 123 -38.26 48.80 -50.92
C LEU A 123 -37.98 48.06 -52.25
N ARG A 124 -37.61 46.76 -52.16
CA ARG A 124 -37.44 45.94 -53.37
C ARG A 124 -38.70 45.82 -54.18
N ASP A 125 -39.88 45.63 -53.56
CA ASP A 125 -41.17 45.60 -54.20
C ASP A 125 -41.56 46.96 -54.83
N LEU A 126 -41.23 48.10 -54.15
CA LEU A 126 -41.49 49.41 -54.64
C LEU A 126 -40.61 49.77 -55.87
N VAL A 127 -39.33 49.45 -55.85
CA VAL A 127 -38.41 49.60 -56.98
C VAL A 127 -38.86 48.78 -58.17
N ALA A 128 -39.25 47.51 -57.93
CA ALA A 128 -39.79 46.63 -59.01
C ALA A 128 -41.05 47.17 -59.71
N ARG A 129 -41.84 47.98 -58.96
CA ARG A 129 -43.04 48.66 -59.51
C ARG A 129 -42.80 50.08 -60.03
N GLY A 130 -41.51 50.53 -60.02
CA GLY A 130 -41.15 51.88 -60.45
C GLY A 130 -41.55 52.99 -59.49
N ALA A 131 -41.91 52.67 -58.24
CA ALA A 131 -42.34 53.59 -57.16
C ALA A 131 -41.29 53.92 -56.15
N GLY A 132 -40.05 53.33 -56.22
CA GLY A 132 -38.91 53.55 -55.35
C GLY A 132 -37.62 53.81 -56.14
N THR A 133 -36.57 54.29 -55.45
CA THR A 133 -35.25 54.50 -56.07
C THR A 133 -34.31 53.38 -55.75
N GLN A 134 -33.41 53.01 -56.67
CA GLN A 134 -32.37 52.00 -56.45
C GLN A 134 -31.50 52.36 -55.27
N GLN A 135 -31.17 53.66 -55.13
CA GLN A 135 -30.34 54.17 -54.04
C GLN A 135 -30.97 53.84 -52.65
N GLN A 136 -32.31 54.00 -52.53
CA GLN A 136 -32.96 53.68 -51.20
C GLN A 136 -32.90 52.17 -50.93
N LEU A 137 -32.97 51.31 -51.90
CA LEU A 137 -32.84 49.87 -51.72
C LEU A 137 -31.39 49.52 -51.31
N ASP A 138 -30.37 50.07 -51.99
CA ASP A 138 -28.98 49.84 -51.73
C ASP A 138 -28.60 50.28 -50.30
N ASP A 139 -29.10 51.45 -49.87
CA ASP A 139 -28.91 51.98 -48.50
C ASP A 139 -29.52 51.05 -47.44
N ALA A 140 -30.72 50.53 -47.67
CA ALA A 140 -31.40 49.62 -46.76
C ALA A 140 -30.68 48.24 -46.68
N GLU A 141 -30.22 47.73 -47.85
CA GLU A 141 -29.44 46.50 -47.89
C GLU A 141 -28.07 46.67 -47.16
N ALA A 142 -27.43 47.81 -47.36
CA ALA A 142 -26.20 48.14 -46.63
C ALA A 142 -26.43 48.19 -45.09
N GLN A 143 -27.53 48.79 -44.66
CA GLN A 143 -27.89 48.88 -43.22
C GLN A 143 -28.19 47.47 -42.65
N LEU A 144 -28.91 46.59 -43.37
CA LEU A 144 -29.15 45.21 -43.00
C LEU A 144 -27.82 44.46 -42.87
N GLY A 145 -26.88 44.68 -43.79
CA GLY A 145 -25.54 44.09 -43.78
C GLY A 145 -24.74 44.50 -42.52
N VAL A 146 -24.80 45.79 -42.15
CA VAL A 146 -24.12 46.30 -40.92
C VAL A 146 -24.68 45.63 -39.66
N LEU A 147 -26.02 45.57 -39.51
CA LEU A 147 -26.65 44.96 -38.34
C LEU A 147 -26.36 43.46 -38.26
N SER A 148 -26.31 42.76 -39.39
CA SER A 148 -25.98 41.33 -39.46
C SER A 148 -24.56 41.05 -38.98
N ARG A 149 -23.57 41.82 -39.44
CA ARG A 149 -22.17 41.75 -38.98
C ARG A 149 -22.04 42.08 -37.50
N GLN A 150 -22.81 43.06 -37.02
CA GLN A 150 -22.83 43.44 -35.60
C GLN A 150 -23.35 42.27 -34.73
N LEU A 151 -24.42 41.56 -35.17
CA LEU A 151 -24.92 40.39 -34.50
C LEU A 151 -23.86 39.28 -34.44
N GLU A 152 -23.20 39.00 -35.56
CA GLU A 152 -22.15 37.99 -35.66
C GLU A 152 -20.99 38.29 -34.70
N ALA A 153 -20.52 39.52 -34.64
CA ALA A 153 -19.47 39.96 -33.70
C ALA A 153 -19.91 39.84 -32.24
N GLN A 154 -21.17 40.20 -31.90
CA GLN A 154 -21.74 40.01 -30.56
C GLN A 154 -21.80 38.54 -30.19
N LEU A 155 -22.31 37.66 -31.08
CA LEU A 155 -22.37 36.23 -30.84
C LEU A 155 -20.99 35.64 -30.60
N SER A 156 -20.02 35.99 -31.45
CA SER A 156 -18.64 35.53 -31.30
C SER A 156 -18.07 35.91 -29.92
N THR A 157 -18.20 37.19 -29.53
CA THR A 157 -17.67 37.68 -28.22
C THR A 157 -18.35 36.98 -27.05
N LEU A 158 -19.68 36.85 -27.05
CA LEU A 158 -20.43 36.22 -25.98
C LEU A 158 -20.15 34.73 -25.84
N THR A 159 -20.03 34.04 -27.02
CA THR A 159 -19.72 32.60 -27.04
C THR A 159 -18.32 32.33 -26.50
N THR A 160 -17.32 33.11 -26.97
CA THR A 160 -15.94 33.00 -26.47
C THR A 160 -15.85 33.32 -24.98
N GLY A 161 -16.59 34.34 -24.50
CA GLY A 161 -16.72 34.65 -23.09
C GLY A 161 -17.26 33.48 -22.28
N ASN A 162 -18.35 32.86 -22.72
CA ASN A 162 -18.93 31.70 -22.04
C ASN A 162 -18.02 30.48 -22.08
N GLN A 163 -17.29 30.23 -23.17
CA GLN A 163 -16.29 29.16 -23.23
C GLN A 163 -15.15 29.40 -22.24
N SER A 164 -14.70 30.66 -22.08
CA SER A 164 -13.69 31.00 -21.07
C SER A 164 -14.18 30.71 -19.64
N VAL A 165 -15.42 31.07 -19.32
CA VAL A 165 -16.04 30.75 -18.03
C VAL A 165 -16.13 29.25 -17.81
N GLU A 166 -16.55 28.51 -18.82
CA GLU A 166 -16.63 27.04 -18.76
C GLU A 166 -15.28 26.38 -18.52
N SER A 167 -14.25 26.84 -19.23
CA SER A 167 -12.87 26.34 -19.01
C SER A 167 -12.38 26.60 -17.58
N ARG A 168 -12.69 27.78 -17.01
CA ARG A 168 -12.37 28.10 -15.61
C ARG A 168 -13.15 27.21 -14.62
N GLN A 169 -14.43 26.93 -14.91
CA GLN A 169 -15.21 26.01 -14.08
C GLN A 169 -14.64 24.58 -14.09
N GLN A 170 -14.18 24.10 -15.26
CA GLN A 170 -13.53 22.79 -15.37
C GLN A 170 -12.22 22.77 -14.57
N ALA A 171 -11.37 23.79 -14.71
CA ALA A 171 -10.14 23.91 -13.95
C ALA A 171 -10.39 23.87 -12.43
N THR A 172 -11.39 24.63 -11.96
CA THR A 172 -11.80 24.60 -10.54
C THR A 172 -12.35 23.23 -10.15
N GLY A 173 -13.03 22.53 -11.06
CA GLY A 173 -13.48 21.17 -10.86
C GLY A 173 -12.33 20.19 -10.60
N TYR A 174 -11.22 20.30 -11.33
CA TYR A 174 -10.02 19.49 -11.11
C TYR A 174 -9.34 19.82 -9.77
N GLN A 175 -9.31 21.09 -9.37
CA GLN A 175 -8.81 21.47 -8.05
C GLN A 175 -9.65 20.87 -6.90
N ILE A 176 -10.97 20.81 -7.06
CA ILE A 176 -11.85 20.14 -6.09
C ILE A 176 -11.52 18.63 -6.03
N ALA A 177 -11.36 17.98 -7.19
CA ALA A 177 -11.01 16.56 -7.24
C ALA A 177 -9.65 16.25 -6.60
N GLU A 178 -8.68 17.15 -6.74
CA GLU A 178 -7.38 17.04 -6.06
C GLU A 178 -7.53 17.09 -4.53
N ILE A 179 -8.33 18.04 -4.02
CA ILE A 179 -8.60 18.13 -2.57
C ILE A 179 -9.40 16.90 -2.08
N ASP A 180 -10.34 16.40 -2.87
CA ASP A 180 -11.08 15.18 -2.54
C ASP A 180 -10.15 13.96 -2.45
N ASP A 181 -9.12 13.87 -3.30
CA ASP A 181 -8.10 12.84 -3.21
C ASP A 181 -7.25 12.98 -1.93
N GLN A 182 -6.83 14.21 -1.59
CA GLN A 182 -6.10 14.49 -0.36
C GLN A 182 -6.93 14.14 0.88
N ILE A 183 -8.24 14.44 0.91
CA ILE A 183 -9.14 14.05 2.00
C ILE A 183 -9.24 12.52 2.12
N ARG A 184 -9.36 11.80 1.00
CA ARG A 184 -9.36 10.32 1.04
C ARG A 184 -8.08 9.75 1.64
N ARG A 185 -6.91 10.34 1.31
CA ARG A 185 -5.61 9.93 1.86
C ARG A 185 -5.44 10.26 3.35
N CYS A 186 -6.29 11.14 3.92
CA CYS A 186 -6.34 11.34 5.36
C CYS A 186 -6.91 10.13 6.11
N HIS A 187 -7.71 9.29 5.44
CA HIS A 187 -8.24 8.06 5.98
C HIS A 187 -7.20 6.95 5.81
N ILE A 188 -6.62 6.50 6.92
CA ILE A 188 -5.57 5.49 6.93
C ILE A 188 -6.21 4.12 6.73
N GLN A 189 -5.91 3.50 5.59
CA GLN A 189 -6.45 2.19 5.22
C GLN A 189 -5.36 1.13 5.21
N VAL A 190 -5.74 -0.07 5.59
CA VAL A 190 -4.87 -1.24 5.63
C VAL A 190 -4.63 -1.77 4.20
N PRO A 191 -3.37 -1.89 3.73
CA PRO A 191 -3.07 -2.28 2.35
C PRO A 191 -3.21 -3.79 2.08
N MET A 192 -3.17 -4.63 3.11
CA MET A 192 -3.23 -6.09 2.99
C MET A 192 -3.80 -6.72 4.26
N ASN A 193 -4.22 -7.99 4.17
CA ASN A 193 -4.54 -8.75 5.38
C ASN A 193 -3.25 -9.07 6.16
N GLY A 194 -3.27 -8.92 7.48
CA GLY A 194 -2.09 -9.19 8.28
C GLY A 194 -2.26 -8.87 9.76
N VAL A 195 -1.17 -8.96 10.49
CA VAL A 195 -1.10 -8.67 11.93
C VAL A 195 -0.15 -7.49 12.14
N VAL A 196 -0.53 -6.58 13.03
CA VAL A 196 0.31 -5.44 13.42
C VAL A 196 1.49 -5.96 14.24
N LEU A 197 2.71 -5.62 13.80
CA LEU A 197 3.94 -6.01 14.47
C LEU A 197 4.46 -4.91 15.41
N THR A 198 4.36 -3.66 14.98
CA THR A 198 4.89 -2.52 15.73
C THR A 198 4.06 -1.28 15.40
N LYS A 199 3.69 -0.54 16.43
CA LYS A 199 3.05 0.77 16.34
C LYS A 199 4.10 1.85 16.51
N TYR A 200 4.14 2.85 15.63
CA TYR A 200 5.16 3.91 15.64
C TYR A 200 4.61 5.29 16.02
N ALA A 201 3.30 5.50 15.89
CA ALA A 201 2.66 6.78 16.14
C ALA A 201 1.41 6.62 17.01
N GLU A 202 1.07 7.68 17.75
CA GLU A 202 -0.09 7.72 18.62
C GLU A 202 -1.08 8.81 18.18
N ALA A 203 -2.37 8.60 18.50
CA ALA A 203 -3.39 9.60 18.28
C ALA A 203 -3.05 10.91 19.03
N GLY A 204 -3.20 12.05 18.37
CA GLY A 204 -2.83 13.37 18.89
C GLY A 204 -1.49 13.89 18.38
N GLU A 205 -0.63 13.05 17.85
CA GLU A 205 0.65 13.46 17.24
C GLU A 205 0.44 14.19 15.92
N VAL A 206 1.44 15.00 15.55
CA VAL A 206 1.49 15.65 14.23
C VAL A 206 2.41 14.84 13.33
N VAL A 207 1.86 14.34 12.22
CA VAL A 207 2.57 13.52 11.25
C VAL A 207 2.79 14.27 9.95
N GLY A 208 3.88 13.97 9.26
CA GLY A 208 4.16 14.43 7.90
C GLY A 208 3.94 13.33 6.87
N VAL A 209 3.95 13.69 5.59
CA VAL A 209 3.93 12.71 4.49
C VAL A 209 5.13 11.77 4.63
N GLY A 210 4.87 10.46 4.60
CA GLY A 210 5.89 9.42 4.74
C GLY A 210 6.23 9.03 6.19
N THR A 211 5.64 9.69 7.21
CA THR A 211 5.84 9.30 8.62
C THR A 211 5.28 7.89 8.84
N PRO A 212 6.10 6.92 9.33
CA PRO A 212 5.63 5.58 9.66
C PRO A 212 4.58 5.62 10.78
N LEU A 213 3.46 4.93 10.59
CA LEU A 213 2.39 4.84 11.57
C LEU A 213 2.41 3.49 12.29
N PHE A 214 2.48 2.41 11.54
CA PHE A 214 2.64 1.07 12.07
C PHE A 214 3.23 0.14 11.02
N ARG A 215 3.76 -1.00 11.48
CA ARG A 215 4.27 -2.07 10.64
C ARG A 215 3.40 -3.31 10.80
N MET A 216 3.08 -3.96 9.70
CA MET A 216 2.27 -5.17 9.68
C MET A 216 2.88 -6.26 8.79
N ALA A 217 2.50 -7.50 9.03
CA ALA A 217 2.96 -8.65 8.25
C ALA A 217 1.83 -9.62 7.92
N ASP A 218 1.91 -10.26 6.74
CA ASP A 218 1.06 -11.41 6.42
C ASP A 218 1.56 -12.66 7.14
N MET A 219 0.89 -13.00 8.24
CA MET A 219 1.23 -14.17 9.04
C MET A 219 0.62 -15.47 8.51
N SER A 220 -0.20 -15.45 7.47
CA SER A 220 -0.78 -16.66 6.87
C SER A 220 0.22 -17.43 6.01
N ARG A 221 1.19 -16.72 5.44
CA ARG A 221 2.28 -17.25 4.63
C ARG A 221 3.60 -16.71 5.12
N VAL A 222 4.41 -17.58 5.67
CA VAL A 222 5.76 -17.27 6.14
C VAL A 222 6.81 -17.93 5.27
N PHE A 223 8.03 -17.43 5.33
CA PHE A 223 9.17 -17.98 4.60
C PHE A 223 10.24 -18.38 5.59
N LEU A 224 10.73 -19.62 5.49
CA LEU A 224 11.98 -19.97 6.13
C LEU A 224 13.11 -19.48 5.23
N ARG A 225 13.90 -18.50 5.69
CA ARG A 225 15.16 -18.11 5.05
C ARG A 225 16.27 -19.00 5.61
N ALA A 226 16.55 -20.08 4.91
CA ALA A 226 17.55 -21.06 5.28
C ALA A 226 18.87 -20.80 4.57
N TYR A 227 19.97 -21.07 5.26
CA TYR A 227 21.34 -20.90 4.74
C TYR A 227 21.93 -22.25 4.40
N VAL A 228 22.22 -22.46 3.12
CA VAL A 228 22.59 -23.74 2.53
C VAL A 228 24.03 -23.68 2.04
N PRO A 229 24.89 -24.66 2.38
CA PRO A 229 26.24 -24.76 1.82
C PRO A 229 26.22 -24.86 0.31
N GLY A 230 27.26 -24.36 -0.36
CA GLY A 230 27.40 -24.39 -1.82
C GLY A 230 27.34 -25.80 -2.42
N SER A 231 27.78 -26.81 -1.70
CA SER A 231 27.67 -28.24 -2.11
C SER A 231 26.24 -28.78 -2.16
N VAL A 232 25.32 -28.15 -1.43
CA VAL A 232 23.90 -28.55 -1.35
C VAL A 232 23.05 -27.71 -2.31
N VAL A 233 23.32 -26.40 -2.42
CA VAL A 233 22.51 -25.47 -3.24
C VAL A 233 22.46 -25.90 -4.72
N SER A 234 23.52 -26.47 -5.26
CA SER A 234 23.59 -26.95 -6.66
C SER A 234 22.54 -28.04 -6.99
N ARG A 235 22.00 -28.70 -5.97
CA ARG A 235 20.99 -29.76 -6.09
C ARG A 235 19.58 -29.30 -5.83
N ILE A 236 19.40 -28.03 -5.36
CA ILE A 236 18.09 -27.46 -5.05
C ILE A 236 17.52 -26.78 -6.29
N LYS A 237 16.22 -26.96 -6.52
CA LYS A 237 15.51 -26.35 -7.64
C LYS A 237 14.36 -25.47 -7.15
N LEU A 238 14.09 -24.41 -7.90
CA LEU A 238 12.86 -23.62 -7.67
C LEU A 238 11.62 -24.51 -7.78
N GLY A 239 10.68 -24.32 -6.87
CA GLY A 239 9.45 -25.13 -6.80
C GLY A 239 9.61 -26.48 -6.11
N GLN A 240 10.83 -26.89 -5.72
CA GLN A 240 11.10 -28.14 -5.04
C GLN A 240 10.35 -28.21 -3.71
N LYS A 241 9.77 -29.37 -3.40
CA LYS A 241 9.13 -29.65 -2.11
C LYS A 241 10.18 -29.81 -1.02
N ALA A 242 9.92 -29.26 0.14
CA ALA A 242 10.76 -29.41 1.31
C ALA A 242 9.90 -29.71 2.54
N VAL A 243 10.51 -30.31 3.55
CA VAL A 243 9.93 -30.45 4.89
C VAL A 243 10.63 -29.47 5.79
N VAL A 244 9.85 -28.60 6.41
CA VAL A 244 10.34 -27.58 7.33
C VAL A 244 9.95 -27.98 8.76
N TYR A 245 10.88 -27.86 9.65
CA TYR A 245 10.70 -28.12 11.07
C TYR A 245 10.86 -26.79 11.80
N ALA A 246 9.81 -26.33 12.49
CA ALA A 246 9.85 -25.16 13.33
C ALA A 246 10.07 -25.60 14.78
N ASP A 247 10.93 -24.88 15.49
CA ASP A 247 11.12 -25.07 16.92
C ASP A 247 9.83 -24.65 17.65
N ASP A 248 9.24 -25.54 18.43
CA ASP A 248 8.00 -25.27 19.18
C ASP A 248 8.24 -24.77 20.60
N GLY A 249 9.50 -24.51 20.96
CA GLY A 249 9.90 -24.04 22.29
C GLY A 249 9.89 -25.14 23.38
N SER A 250 9.55 -26.37 23.00
CA SER A 250 9.74 -27.59 23.81
C SER A 250 10.89 -28.41 23.22
N GLU A 251 11.16 -29.60 23.71
CA GLU A 251 12.16 -30.51 23.09
C GLU A 251 11.69 -31.09 21.74
N GLY A 252 10.66 -30.51 21.12
CA GLY A 252 10.01 -30.97 19.89
C GLY A 252 10.12 -30.02 18.71
N TYR A 253 9.86 -30.59 17.55
CA TYR A 253 9.74 -29.85 16.29
C TYR A 253 8.36 -30.04 15.69
N ARG A 254 7.74 -28.94 15.28
CA ARG A 254 6.52 -28.99 14.49
C ARG A 254 6.85 -29.04 13.01
N ARG A 255 6.30 -30.03 12.33
CA ARG A 255 6.56 -30.26 10.90
C ARG A 255 5.58 -29.52 10.03
N TYR A 256 6.10 -28.87 8.98
CA TYR A 256 5.35 -28.18 7.95
C TYR A 256 5.81 -28.61 6.56
N ASP A 257 4.89 -28.65 5.60
CA ASP A 257 5.23 -28.80 4.19
C ASP A 257 5.58 -27.42 3.60
N GLY A 258 6.73 -27.34 2.94
CA GLY A 258 7.24 -26.14 2.33
C GLY A 258 7.56 -26.32 0.84
N ARG A 259 7.75 -25.19 0.15
CA ARG A 259 8.18 -25.16 -1.23
C ARG A 259 9.25 -24.08 -1.42
N VAL A 260 10.34 -24.42 -2.11
CA VAL A 260 11.39 -23.47 -2.48
C VAL A 260 10.82 -22.42 -3.43
N THR A 261 10.89 -21.16 -3.05
CA THR A 261 10.37 -20.01 -3.83
C THR A 261 11.47 -19.11 -4.38
N TRP A 262 12.64 -19.13 -3.75
CA TRP A 262 13.76 -18.31 -4.16
C TRP A 262 15.09 -18.92 -3.69
N ILE A 263 16.11 -18.77 -4.51
CA ILE A 263 17.49 -19.19 -4.22
C ILE A 263 18.38 -17.98 -4.55
N SER A 264 19.27 -17.61 -3.64
CA SER A 264 20.20 -16.50 -3.86
C SER A 264 21.22 -16.84 -4.94
N ASP A 265 21.45 -15.92 -5.87
CA ASP A 265 22.55 -16.01 -6.87
C ASP A 265 23.89 -15.57 -6.28
N GLN A 266 23.89 -14.96 -5.09
CA GLN A 266 25.08 -14.49 -4.41
C GLN A 266 25.30 -15.27 -3.12
N ALA A 267 26.57 -15.63 -2.88
CA ALA A 267 26.95 -16.22 -1.62
C ALA A 267 26.94 -15.15 -0.51
N GLU A 268 26.39 -15.51 0.63
CA GLU A 268 26.39 -14.70 1.85
C GLU A 268 27.34 -15.33 2.87
N PHE A 269 27.88 -14.50 3.78
CA PHE A 269 28.53 -15.02 4.97
C PHE A 269 27.45 -15.41 5.98
N THR A 270 27.67 -16.50 6.71
CA THR A 270 26.75 -16.87 7.78
C THR A 270 26.55 -15.71 8.76
N PRO A 271 25.31 -15.38 9.15
CA PRO A 271 25.04 -14.21 10.01
C PRO A 271 25.58 -14.31 11.45
N LYS A 272 26.42 -15.26 11.76
CA LYS A 272 27.06 -15.37 13.07
C LYS A 272 28.35 -14.56 13.10
N THR A 273 28.46 -13.67 14.06
CA THR A 273 29.69 -13.04 14.56
C THR A 273 30.65 -14.11 15.07
N ILE A 274 31.35 -14.81 14.19
CA ILE A 274 32.27 -15.87 14.60
C ILE A 274 33.67 -15.60 14.07
N GLN A 275 34.60 -15.80 14.97
CA GLN A 275 35.95 -15.26 14.94
C GLN A 275 37.03 -16.29 14.69
N THR A 276 36.70 -17.49 14.22
CA THR A 276 37.69 -18.50 13.91
C THR A 276 38.05 -18.55 12.43
N ARG A 277 39.32 -18.85 12.12
CA ARG A 277 39.84 -18.87 10.74
C ARG A 277 39.16 -19.90 9.84
N ASP A 278 38.71 -21.02 10.42
CA ASP A 278 38.11 -22.12 9.66
C ASP A 278 36.62 -21.85 9.28
N GLU A 279 35.94 -20.95 9.95
CA GLU A 279 34.55 -20.59 9.67
C GLU A 279 34.40 -19.49 8.62
N ARG A 280 35.45 -18.77 8.26
CA ARG A 280 35.46 -17.79 7.15
C ARG A 280 35.41 -18.43 5.77
N ALA A 281 35.60 -19.74 5.67
CA ALA A 281 35.62 -20.45 4.39
C ALA A 281 34.23 -20.99 3.96
N ASN A 282 33.20 -20.92 4.78
CA ASN A 282 31.89 -21.49 4.46
C ASN A 282 30.95 -20.44 3.89
N LEU A 283 31.09 -20.19 2.60
CA LEU A 283 30.10 -19.46 1.82
C LEU A 283 28.78 -20.25 1.81
N VAL A 284 27.70 -19.58 2.20
CA VAL A 284 26.35 -20.13 2.18
C VAL A 284 25.47 -19.35 1.22
N TYR A 285 24.45 -19.99 0.73
CA TYR A 285 23.45 -19.39 -0.12
C TYR A 285 22.12 -19.33 0.62
N ALA A 286 21.47 -18.18 0.60
CA ALA A 286 20.14 -18.04 1.17
C ALA A 286 19.10 -18.69 0.24
N VAL A 287 18.22 -19.49 0.82
CA VAL A 287 17.10 -20.14 0.14
C VAL A 287 15.81 -19.78 0.89
N LYS A 288 14.80 -19.25 0.20
CA LYS A 288 13.48 -19.01 0.81
C LYS A 288 12.54 -20.16 0.50
N ILE A 289 11.97 -20.73 1.56
CA ILE A 289 11.00 -21.80 1.51
C ILE A 289 9.67 -21.26 2.04
N ALA A 290 8.67 -21.16 1.16
CA ALA A 290 7.32 -20.76 1.57
C ALA A 290 6.65 -21.85 2.37
N VAL A 291 6.06 -21.49 3.48
CA VAL A 291 5.34 -22.36 4.41
C VAL A 291 3.99 -21.72 4.73
N ARG A 292 2.94 -22.50 4.73
CA ARG A 292 1.64 -22.06 5.22
C ARG A 292 1.64 -22.14 6.75
N ASN A 293 1.39 -21.01 7.39
CA ASN A 293 1.36 -20.93 8.84
C ASN A 293 -0.04 -21.23 9.37
N ASP A 294 -0.11 -22.03 10.41
CA ASP A 294 -1.32 -22.36 11.16
C ASP A 294 -1.48 -21.52 12.44
N GLY A 295 -0.59 -20.47 12.60
CA GLY A 295 -0.51 -19.64 13.80
C GLY A 295 0.59 -20.08 14.79
N GLY A 296 1.19 -21.25 14.56
CA GLY A 296 2.25 -21.77 15.40
C GLY A 296 3.63 -21.17 15.13
N ILE A 297 3.86 -20.62 13.93
CA ILE A 297 5.14 -20.01 13.56
C ILE A 297 5.09 -18.51 13.85
N LYS A 298 6.10 -18.02 14.56
CA LYS A 298 6.33 -16.59 14.81
C LYS A 298 7.55 -16.11 14.01
N LEU A 299 7.57 -14.82 13.67
CA LEU A 299 8.72 -14.22 13.00
C LEU A 299 9.96 -14.26 13.89
N GLY A 300 11.11 -14.56 13.31
CA GLY A 300 12.35 -14.70 14.02
C GLY A 300 12.56 -16.06 14.71
N MET A 301 11.55 -16.97 14.71
CA MET A 301 11.75 -18.34 15.18
C MET A 301 12.77 -19.06 14.29
N TYR A 302 13.53 -19.97 14.90
CA TYR A 302 14.42 -20.86 14.18
C TYR A 302 13.66 -21.99 13.51
N GLY A 303 14.14 -22.40 12.35
CA GLY A 303 13.62 -23.54 11.65
C GLY A 303 14.70 -24.29 10.89
N GLU A 304 14.43 -25.54 10.65
CA GLU A 304 15.29 -26.46 9.93
C GLU A 304 14.57 -26.99 8.69
N VAL A 305 15.32 -27.34 7.67
CA VAL A 305 14.75 -27.83 6.41
C VAL A 305 15.44 -29.09 5.92
N VAL A 306 14.62 -29.98 5.36
CA VAL A 306 15.05 -31.16 4.58
C VAL A 306 14.44 -31.05 3.20
N PHE A 307 15.28 -31.02 2.17
CA PHE A 307 14.83 -30.98 0.78
C PHE A 307 14.47 -32.38 0.29
N LYS A 308 13.25 -32.54 -0.21
CA LYS A 308 12.83 -33.83 -0.80
C LYS A 308 13.52 -34.00 -2.15
N LYS A 309 14.08 -35.18 -2.36
CA LYS A 309 14.71 -35.57 -3.64
C LYS A 309 13.67 -35.66 -4.77
#